data_f2ddacdd99e42d71a9514d2e2fabf536
#
_entry.id   f2ddacdd99e42d71a9514d2e2fabf536
#
_cell.length_a   1.000
_cell.length_b   1.000
_cell.length_c   1.000
_cell.angle_alpha   90.00
_cell.angle_beta   90.00
_cell.angle_gamma   90.00
#
_symmetry.space_group_name_H-M   'P 1'
#
loop_
_entity.id
_entity.type
_entity.pdbx_description
1 polymer ?
#
loop_
_entity_poly.entity_id
_entity_poly.type
_entity_poly.pdbx_seq_one_letter_code
_entity_poly.pdbx_strand_id
1 'polypeptide(L)'
;MADDPRADGYESFYREFASPLMRRLRQEAYGEDIGQHSWVGSEELRADVRRLGLTPSSRLLDLGCGPGGPLSFVAAAAGCRATGLELSPSALRVARQRAAVLGVQTRVSTCETDLNRPLPLDTASFDAAMSLDVVLHVRDRSTLFLETRRVLCAGAKFLFTDAGVITGAVSNEEMQRRSPHGFTQFVVAGWNEGLLERAGFRLLEIEDRTASVSRNASGRLAAIAAHRSELEQVSGAAAFESQREYLETVIELARRRALSRIMYLAEAPAGGAA
;
A
#
# COMPACT_ATOMS: atom_id res chain seq x y z
N MET A 1 -19.02 10.14 -11.21
CA MET A 1 -18.04 9.96 -10.12
C MET A 1 -18.68 10.16 -8.75
N ALA A 2 -19.91 9.74 -8.61
CA ALA A 2 -20.63 9.84 -7.34
C ALA A 2 -20.68 8.45 -6.72
N ASP A 3 -20.49 8.39 -5.40
CA ASP A 3 -20.83 7.30 -4.50
C ASP A 3 -19.94 6.06 -4.49
N ASP A 4 -18.63 6.25 -4.36
CA ASP A 4 -17.82 5.20 -3.76
C ASP A 4 -17.59 5.54 -2.27
N PRO A 5 -18.30 4.88 -1.33
CA PRO A 5 -18.19 5.16 0.10
C PRO A 5 -16.76 4.94 0.67
N ARG A 6 -15.87 4.32 -0.12
CA ARG A 6 -14.45 4.16 0.20
C ARG A 6 -13.69 5.49 0.10
N ALA A 7 -14.05 6.33 -0.88
CA ALA A 7 -13.40 7.63 -1.06
C ALA A 7 -13.62 8.52 0.16
N ASP A 8 -14.81 8.51 0.74
CA ASP A 8 -15.17 9.38 1.87
C ASP A 8 -14.42 9.03 3.16
N GLY A 9 -14.25 7.73 3.46
CA GLY A 9 -13.55 7.28 4.66
C GLY A 9 -12.06 7.63 4.63
N TYR A 10 -11.39 7.37 3.51
CA TYR A 10 -9.98 7.70 3.32
C TYR A 10 -9.75 9.21 3.14
N GLU A 11 -10.66 9.92 2.47
CA GLU A 11 -10.57 11.36 2.26
C GLU A 11 -10.52 12.13 3.59
N SER A 12 -11.38 11.78 4.55
CA SER A 12 -11.35 12.35 5.89
C SER A 12 -10.05 12.08 6.62
N PHE A 13 -9.56 10.84 6.57
CA PHE A 13 -8.31 10.43 7.20
C PHE A 13 -7.11 11.19 6.64
N TYR A 14 -7.01 11.37 5.32
CA TYR A 14 -5.86 12.03 4.71
C TYR A 14 -5.78 13.53 4.94
N ARG A 15 -6.88 14.20 5.34
CA ARG A 15 -6.83 15.63 5.71
C ARG A 15 -5.88 15.91 6.87
N GLU A 16 -5.90 15.04 7.88
CA GLU A 16 -5.09 15.17 9.10
C GLU A 16 -3.75 14.43 9.03
N PHE A 17 -3.51 13.70 7.96
CA PHE A 17 -2.37 12.77 7.83
C PHE A 17 -1.00 13.44 8.04
N ALA A 18 -0.85 14.69 7.62
CA ALA A 18 0.38 15.47 7.73
C ALA A 18 0.47 16.30 9.03
N SER A 19 -0.51 16.20 9.94
CA SER A 19 -0.49 16.93 11.21
C SER A 19 0.69 16.53 12.10
N PRO A 20 1.14 17.41 13.02
CA PRO A 20 2.22 17.08 13.96
C PRO A 20 1.90 15.84 14.81
N LEU A 21 0.65 15.67 15.25
CA LEU A 21 0.20 14.50 16.01
C LEU A 21 0.39 13.22 15.19
N MET A 22 -0.14 13.17 13.95
CA MET A 22 -0.04 11.98 13.11
C MET A 22 1.40 11.62 12.74
N ARG A 23 2.29 12.61 12.64
CA ARG A 23 3.73 12.36 12.45
C ARG A 23 4.37 11.72 13.68
N ARG A 24 4.08 12.24 14.89
CA ARG A 24 4.55 11.63 16.15
C ARG A 24 4.07 10.19 16.27
N LEU A 25 2.78 9.93 16.02
CA LEU A 25 2.22 8.58 16.08
C LEU A 25 2.94 7.63 15.12
N ARG A 26 3.22 8.05 13.89
CA ARG A 26 3.98 7.21 12.95
C ARG A 26 5.43 7.00 13.39
N GLN A 27 6.10 8.07 13.86
CA GLN A 27 7.47 7.96 14.38
C GLN A 27 7.54 6.95 15.54
N GLU A 28 6.61 7.00 16.49
CA GLU A 28 6.56 6.09 17.63
C GLU A 28 6.20 4.66 17.21
N ALA A 29 5.23 4.52 16.29
CA ALA A 29 4.74 3.22 15.84
C ALA A 29 5.74 2.43 15.00
N TYR A 30 6.50 3.11 14.14
CA TYR A 30 7.36 2.48 13.14
C TYR A 30 8.87 2.70 13.38
N GLY A 31 9.23 3.55 14.35
CA GLY A 31 10.62 3.97 14.58
C GLY A 31 11.13 5.01 13.58
N GLU A 32 10.56 5.07 12.37
CA GLU A 32 10.86 6.08 11.35
C GLU A 32 9.58 6.47 10.60
N ASP A 33 9.26 7.78 10.59
CA ASP A 33 8.14 8.31 9.80
C ASP A 33 8.56 8.56 8.35
N ILE A 34 8.33 7.58 7.48
CA ILE A 34 8.45 7.74 6.04
C ILE A 34 7.13 8.20 5.40
N GLY A 35 6.09 8.53 6.18
CA GLY A 35 4.75 8.90 5.69
C GLY A 35 3.95 7.72 5.17
N GLN A 36 4.17 6.54 5.71
CA GLN A 36 3.44 5.33 5.34
C GLN A 36 2.05 5.29 5.98
N HIS A 37 1.09 4.76 5.23
CA HIS A 37 -0.21 4.33 5.73
C HIS A 37 -0.33 2.80 5.79
N SER A 38 0.42 2.11 4.93
CA SER A 38 0.55 0.65 4.86
C SER A 38 1.28 0.06 6.08
N TRP A 39 1.44 -1.26 6.10
CA TRP A 39 2.18 -1.99 7.14
C TRP A 39 3.71 -2.02 6.89
N VAL A 40 4.20 -1.28 5.88
CA VAL A 40 5.61 -1.26 5.52
C VAL A 40 6.42 -0.39 6.49
N GLY A 41 7.53 -0.91 6.99
CA GLY A 41 8.55 -0.12 7.67
C GLY A 41 9.66 0.32 6.70
N SER A 42 10.47 1.29 7.11
CA SER A 42 11.53 1.84 6.27
C SER A 42 12.60 0.82 5.88
N GLU A 43 12.96 -0.09 6.79
CA GLU A 43 13.94 -1.15 6.54
C GLU A 43 13.43 -2.14 5.47
N GLU A 44 12.16 -2.56 5.60
CA GLU A 44 11.48 -3.41 4.62
C GLU A 44 11.45 -2.74 3.24
N LEU A 45 11.11 -1.45 3.20
CA LEU A 45 11.06 -0.70 1.94
C LEU A 45 12.46 -0.52 1.31
N ARG A 46 13.53 -0.35 2.11
CA ARG A 46 14.90 -0.37 1.59
C ARG A 46 15.28 -1.70 0.94
N ALA A 47 14.82 -2.81 1.52
CA ALA A 47 15.01 -4.13 0.92
C ALA A 47 14.24 -4.26 -0.41
N ASP A 48 13.03 -3.73 -0.48
CA ASP A 48 12.19 -3.75 -1.68
C ASP A 48 12.77 -2.91 -2.82
N VAL A 49 13.37 -1.75 -2.52
CA VAL A 49 14.11 -0.95 -3.50
C VAL A 49 15.23 -1.78 -4.16
N ARG A 50 15.97 -2.57 -3.35
CA ARG A 50 17.02 -3.46 -3.89
C ARG A 50 16.44 -4.58 -4.75
N ARG A 51 15.32 -5.20 -4.32
CA ARG A 51 14.62 -6.25 -5.10
C ARG A 51 14.15 -5.76 -6.46
N LEU A 52 13.60 -4.55 -6.50
CA LEU A 52 13.17 -3.90 -7.75
C LEU A 52 14.34 -3.58 -8.68
N GLY A 53 15.56 -3.42 -8.17
CA GLY A 53 16.75 -3.11 -8.96
C GLY A 53 16.71 -1.73 -9.62
N LEU A 54 16.10 -0.75 -8.93
CA LEU A 54 15.93 0.61 -9.44
C LEU A 54 17.26 1.34 -9.58
N THR A 55 17.38 2.13 -10.65
CA THR A 55 18.49 3.01 -10.96
C THR A 55 18.00 4.45 -11.13
N PRO A 56 18.89 5.47 -11.17
CA PRO A 56 18.47 6.85 -11.44
C PRO A 56 17.76 7.08 -12.78
N SER A 57 17.95 6.18 -13.75
CA SER A 57 17.26 6.23 -15.05
C SER A 57 15.90 5.52 -15.05
N SER A 58 15.58 4.75 -14.01
CA SER A 58 14.35 3.96 -13.93
C SER A 58 13.11 4.84 -13.77
N ARG A 59 11.99 4.34 -14.31
CA ARG A 59 10.63 4.88 -14.13
C ARG A 59 9.85 3.89 -13.29
N LEU A 60 9.53 4.27 -12.06
CA LEU A 60 8.74 3.49 -11.12
C LEU A 60 7.26 3.90 -11.19
N LEU A 61 6.36 2.93 -11.18
CA LEU A 61 4.92 3.09 -10.97
C LEU A 61 4.55 2.63 -9.55
N ASP A 62 3.81 3.46 -8.81
CA ASP A 62 3.24 3.12 -7.49
C ASP A 62 1.71 3.10 -7.60
N LEU A 63 1.13 1.90 -7.51
CA LEU A 63 -0.31 1.66 -7.63
C LEU A 63 -0.97 1.79 -6.25
N GLY A 64 -1.73 2.87 -6.05
CA GLY A 64 -2.31 3.24 -4.77
C GLY A 64 -1.28 3.89 -3.85
N CYS A 65 -0.62 4.94 -4.32
CA CYS A 65 0.48 5.57 -3.59
C CYS A 65 0.06 6.26 -2.29
N GLY A 66 -1.24 6.44 -2.03
CA GLY A 66 -1.77 7.11 -0.86
C GLY A 66 -1.14 8.50 -0.65
N PRO A 67 -0.73 8.84 0.59
CA PRO A 67 -0.10 10.12 0.91
C PRO A 67 1.37 10.22 0.45
N GLY A 68 1.82 9.30 -0.41
CA GLY A 68 3.09 9.36 -1.13
C GLY A 68 4.35 9.13 -0.29
N GLY A 69 4.21 8.56 0.91
CA GLY A 69 5.37 8.28 1.77
C GLY A 69 6.36 7.31 1.12
N PRO A 70 5.96 6.05 0.86
CA PRO A 70 6.79 5.08 0.17
C PRO A 70 7.25 5.56 -1.21
N LEU A 71 6.37 6.18 -2.00
CA LEU A 71 6.70 6.73 -3.32
C LEU A 71 7.88 7.70 -3.27
N SER A 72 7.79 8.71 -2.38
CA SER A 72 8.83 9.74 -2.23
C SER A 72 10.12 9.16 -1.64
N PHE A 73 10.00 8.21 -0.71
CA PHE A 73 11.15 7.52 -0.12
C PHE A 73 11.92 6.74 -1.19
N VAL A 74 11.23 5.98 -2.04
CA VAL A 74 11.88 5.21 -3.13
C VAL A 74 12.50 6.14 -4.15
N ALA A 75 11.81 7.21 -4.56
CA ALA A 75 12.36 8.21 -5.48
C ALA A 75 13.64 8.86 -4.95
N ALA A 76 13.70 9.14 -3.63
CA ALA A 76 14.91 9.68 -2.99
C ALA A 76 16.03 8.64 -2.93
N ALA A 77 15.71 7.41 -2.48
CA ALA A 77 16.70 6.36 -2.25
C ALA A 77 17.35 5.84 -3.54
N ALA A 78 16.56 5.67 -4.61
CA ALA A 78 17.03 5.18 -5.90
C ALA A 78 17.44 6.30 -6.87
N GLY A 79 17.07 7.54 -6.60
CA GLY A 79 17.24 8.66 -7.52
C GLY A 79 16.37 8.61 -8.77
N CYS A 80 15.42 7.67 -8.84
CA CYS A 80 14.58 7.38 -9.99
C CYS A 80 13.42 8.36 -10.17
N ARG A 81 12.77 8.33 -11.33
CA ARG A 81 11.46 8.96 -11.53
C ARG A 81 10.37 8.03 -11.02
N ALA A 82 9.39 8.57 -10.30
CA ALA A 82 8.31 7.78 -9.73
C ALA A 82 6.96 8.44 -10.00
N THR A 83 6.00 7.66 -10.48
CA THR A 83 4.61 8.09 -10.73
C THR A 83 3.69 7.34 -9.79
N GLY A 84 2.91 8.05 -8.98
CA GLY A 84 1.92 7.48 -8.08
C GLY A 84 0.51 7.63 -8.64
N LEU A 85 -0.26 6.55 -8.64
CA LEU A 85 -1.69 6.54 -8.91
C LEU A 85 -2.44 6.41 -7.59
N GLU A 86 -3.47 7.24 -7.39
CA GLU A 86 -4.26 7.26 -6.16
C GLU A 86 -5.66 7.81 -6.45
N LEU A 87 -6.67 7.29 -5.76
CA LEU A 87 -8.06 7.71 -5.93
C LEU A 87 -8.38 9.00 -5.16
N SER A 88 -7.77 9.20 -3.99
CA SER A 88 -8.08 10.33 -3.08
C SER A 88 -7.32 11.61 -3.47
N PRO A 89 -8.02 12.70 -3.83
CA PRO A 89 -7.40 14.00 -4.05
C PRO A 89 -6.65 14.54 -2.83
N SER A 90 -7.14 14.28 -1.61
CA SER A 90 -6.47 14.68 -0.37
C SER A 90 -5.16 13.95 -0.16
N ALA A 91 -5.12 12.63 -0.42
CA ALA A 91 -3.87 11.87 -0.39
C ALA A 91 -2.85 12.41 -1.39
N LEU A 92 -3.27 12.68 -2.63
CA LEU A 92 -2.40 13.25 -3.66
C LEU A 92 -1.85 14.64 -3.30
N ARG A 93 -2.64 15.46 -2.60
CA ARG A 93 -2.15 16.75 -2.07
C ARG A 93 -1.04 16.54 -1.04
N VAL A 94 -1.23 15.62 -0.10
CA VAL A 94 -0.20 15.27 0.90
C VAL A 94 1.04 14.69 0.23
N ALA A 95 0.87 13.83 -0.79
CA ALA A 95 1.98 13.24 -1.54
C ALA A 95 2.87 14.29 -2.21
N ARG A 96 2.26 15.30 -2.86
CA ARG A 96 3.00 16.42 -3.48
C ARG A 96 3.73 17.26 -2.46
N GLN A 97 3.10 17.58 -1.32
CA GLN A 97 3.73 18.32 -0.22
C GLN A 97 4.94 17.54 0.33
N ARG A 98 4.79 16.23 0.51
CA ARG A 98 5.87 15.37 1.00
C ARG A 98 7.04 15.32 0.02
N ALA A 99 6.77 15.15 -1.27
CA ALA A 99 7.80 15.19 -2.30
C ALA A 99 8.60 16.50 -2.29
N ALA A 100 7.92 17.63 -2.07
CA ALA A 100 8.56 18.94 -1.93
C ALA A 100 9.45 19.03 -0.68
N VAL A 101 8.94 18.55 0.48
CA VAL A 101 9.72 18.53 1.74
C VAL A 101 10.98 17.68 1.63
N LEU A 102 10.91 16.56 0.89
CA LEU A 102 12.05 15.66 0.66
C LEU A 102 12.95 16.10 -0.51
N GLY A 103 12.63 17.21 -1.21
CA GLY A 103 13.42 17.69 -2.34
C GLY A 103 13.37 16.83 -3.59
N VAL A 104 12.33 15.98 -3.72
CA VAL A 104 12.16 15.05 -4.85
C VAL A 104 10.99 15.42 -5.78
N GLN A 105 10.42 16.61 -5.64
CA GLN A 105 9.25 17.08 -6.40
C GLN A 105 9.45 17.08 -7.92
N THR A 106 10.69 17.15 -8.40
CA THR A 106 11.01 17.07 -9.84
C THR A 106 11.08 15.63 -10.36
N ARG A 107 11.08 14.65 -9.47
CA ARG A 107 11.15 13.21 -9.78
C ARG A 107 9.84 12.49 -9.49
N VAL A 108 8.97 13.07 -8.67
CA VAL A 108 7.69 12.47 -8.27
C VAL A 108 6.55 13.15 -9.02
N SER A 109 5.75 12.36 -9.72
CA SER A 109 4.47 12.77 -10.30
C SER A 109 3.33 11.98 -9.69
N THR A 110 2.13 12.54 -9.69
CA THR A 110 0.94 11.89 -9.15
C THR A 110 -0.25 12.09 -10.06
N CYS A 111 -1.10 11.06 -10.21
CA CYS A 111 -2.30 11.09 -11.02
C CYS A 111 -3.49 10.53 -10.23
N GLU A 112 -4.61 11.25 -10.26
CA GLU A 112 -5.88 10.75 -9.72
C GLU A 112 -6.40 9.64 -10.61
N THR A 113 -6.54 8.42 -10.04
CA THR A 113 -6.87 7.22 -10.82
C THR A 113 -7.62 6.21 -9.96
N ASP A 114 -8.73 5.69 -10.50
CA ASP A 114 -9.41 4.52 -9.95
C ASP A 114 -8.77 3.24 -10.52
N LEU A 115 -8.10 2.47 -9.67
CA LEU A 115 -7.44 1.21 -10.05
C LEU A 115 -8.42 0.07 -10.46
N ASN A 116 -9.72 0.29 -10.37
CA ASN A 116 -10.74 -0.62 -10.94
C ASN A 116 -11.04 -0.32 -12.43
N ARG A 117 -10.30 0.59 -13.04
CA ARG A 117 -10.45 1.01 -14.44
C ARG A 117 -9.13 0.81 -15.19
N PRO A 118 -9.15 0.77 -16.53
CA PRO A 118 -7.93 0.80 -17.32
C PRO A 118 -7.03 1.97 -16.90
N LEU A 119 -5.73 1.70 -16.77
CA LEU A 119 -4.77 2.71 -16.34
C LEU A 119 -4.53 3.75 -17.47
N PRO A 120 -4.58 5.06 -17.16
CA PRO A 120 -4.36 6.12 -18.15
C PRO A 120 -2.87 6.31 -18.46
N LEU A 121 -2.20 5.21 -18.80
CA LEU A 121 -0.74 5.14 -19.00
C LEU A 121 -0.43 4.37 -20.28
N ASP A 122 0.66 4.75 -20.94
CA ASP A 122 1.11 4.09 -22.17
C ASP A 122 1.66 2.68 -21.90
N THR A 123 1.54 1.81 -22.89
CA THR A 123 2.13 0.48 -22.88
C THR A 123 3.66 0.56 -22.78
N ALA A 124 4.28 -0.34 -22.00
CA ALA A 124 5.73 -0.45 -21.83
C ALA A 124 6.40 0.89 -21.46
N SER A 125 5.79 1.64 -20.55
CA SER A 125 6.25 2.96 -20.12
C SER A 125 6.95 3.00 -18.77
N PHE A 126 6.97 1.87 -18.02
CA PHE A 126 7.61 1.77 -16.71
C PHE A 126 8.59 0.59 -16.61
N ASP A 127 9.68 0.83 -15.87
CA ASP A 127 10.77 -0.13 -15.67
C ASP A 127 10.58 -0.96 -14.39
N ALA A 128 9.68 -0.53 -13.51
CA ALA A 128 9.22 -1.28 -12.35
C ALA A 128 7.85 -0.77 -11.87
N ALA A 129 7.11 -1.61 -11.15
CA ALA A 129 5.92 -1.22 -10.41
C ALA A 129 5.97 -1.72 -8.97
N MET A 130 5.31 -0.97 -8.06
CA MET A 130 5.02 -1.42 -6.70
C MET A 130 3.58 -1.16 -6.32
N SER A 131 3.06 -1.90 -5.31
CA SER A 131 1.74 -1.68 -4.71
C SER A 131 1.75 -2.20 -3.27
N LEU A 132 1.70 -1.31 -2.29
CA LEU A 132 1.93 -1.67 -0.89
C LEU A 132 0.63 -1.68 -0.09
N ASP A 133 0.09 -2.89 0.15
CA ASP A 133 -1.15 -3.14 0.91
C ASP A 133 -2.40 -2.46 0.29
N VAL A 134 -2.47 -2.40 -1.05
CA VAL A 134 -3.54 -1.76 -1.82
C VAL A 134 -4.43 -2.77 -2.56
N VAL A 135 -3.86 -3.84 -3.09
CA VAL A 135 -4.59 -4.78 -3.97
C VAL A 135 -5.85 -5.38 -3.32
N LEU A 136 -5.87 -5.49 -1.99
CA LEU A 136 -7.05 -5.94 -1.24
C LEU A 136 -8.23 -4.96 -1.31
N HIS A 137 -8.03 -3.74 -1.75
CA HIS A 137 -9.06 -2.71 -1.94
C HIS A 137 -9.54 -2.60 -3.39
N VAL A 138 -8.95 -3.37 -4.31
CA VAL A 138 -9.33 -3.39 -5.73
C VAL A 138 -10.31 -4.53 -5.99
N ARG A 139 -11.48 -4.21 -6.58
CA ARG A 139 -12.54 -5.19 -6.86
C ARG A 139 -12.16 -6.16 -7.97
N ASP A 140 -11.56 -5.63 -9.02
CA ASP A 140 -11.09 -6.40 -10.18
C ASP A 140 -9.56 -6.43 -10.22
N ARG A 141 -8.99 -7.30 -9.37
CA ARG A 141 -7.53 -7.54 -9.34
C ARG A 141 -7.01 -8.12 -10.66
N SER A 142 -7.86 -8.87 -11.38
CA SER A 142 -7.47 -9.47 -12.67
C SER A 142 -7.15 -8.38 -13.69
N THR A 143 -8.07 -7.43 -13.86
CA THR A 143 -7.86 -6.27 -14.72
C THR A 143 -6.67 -5.43 -14.25
N LEU A 144 -6.53 -5.18 -12.94
CA LEU A 144 -5.38 -4.44 -12.42
C LEU A 144 -4.05 -5.10 -12.81
N PHE A 145 -3.93 -6.44 -12.66
CA PHE A 145 -2.68 -7.13 -12.97
C PHE A 145 -2.40 -7.18 -14.49
N LEU A 146 -3.44 -7.33 -15.32
CA LEU A 146 -3.30 -7.22 -16.79
C LEU A 146 -2.84 -5.81 -17.20
N GLU A 147 -3.43 -4.77 -16.64
CA GLU A 147 -3.04 -3.39 -16.92
C GLU A 147 -1.63 -3.08 -16.40
N THR A 148 -1.28 -3.59 -15.20
CA THR A 148 0.09 -3.47 -14.69
C THR A 148 1.09 -4.14 -15.63
N ARG A 149 0.75 -5.35 -16.14
CA ARG A 149 1.59 -6.05 -17.14
C ARG A 149 1.71 -5.24 -18.43
N ARG A 150 0.64 -4.64 -18.90
CA ARG A 150 0.61 -3.82 -20.12
C ARG A 150 1.56 -2.61 -20.05
N VAL A 151 1.55 -1.89 -18.92
CA VAL A 151 2.33 -0.66 -18.75
C VAL A 151 3.80 -0.92 -18.42
N LEU A 152 4.17 -2.16 -18.06
CA LEU A 152 5.52 -2.54 -17.73
C LEU A 152 6.32 -2.93 -18.98
N CYS A 153 7.57 -2.45 -19.06
CA CYS A 153 8.54 -2.89 -20.03
C CYS A 153 8.88 -4.38 -19.87
N ALA A 154 9.39 -4.98 -20.92
CA ALA A 154 9.96 -6.34 -20.86
C ALA A 154 11.11 -6.39 -19.83
N GLY A 155 11.12 -7.41 -18.97
CA GLY A 155 12.07 -7.57 -17.88
C GLY A 155 11.78 -6.70 -16.64
N ALA A 156 10.77 -5.85 -16.69
CA ALA A 156 10.37 -5.02 -15.54
C ALA A 156 9.82 -5.86 -14.38
N LYS A 157 10.06 -5.41 -13.16
CA LYS A 157 9.59 -6.10 -11.95
C LYS A 157 8.35 -5.44 -11.39
N PHE A 158 7.44 -6.26 -10.88
CA PHE A 158 6.29 -5.84 -10.09
C PHE A 158 6.39 -6.44 -8.69
N LEU A 159 6.47 -5.57 -7.68
CA LEU A 159 6.45 -5.95 -6.27
C LEU A 159 5.15 -5.45 -5.65
N PHE A 160 4.39 -6.34 -5.03
CA PHE A 160 3.25 -5.89 -4.22
C PHE A 160 3.12 -6.67 -2.92
N THR A 161 2.42 -6.07 -1.96
CA THR A 161 2.06 -6.72 -0.71
C THR A 161 0.54 -6.79 -0.58
N ASP A 162 0.06 -7.91 -0.04
CA ASP A 162 -1.35 -8.13 0.28
C ASP A 162 -1.49 -8.58 1.73
N ALA A 163 -2.11 -7.75 2.56
CA ALA A 163 -2.37 -8.03 3.97
C ALA A 163 -3.75 -8.69 4.19
N GLY A 164 -4.39 -9.17 3.14
CA GLY A 164 -5.70 -9.83 3.14
C GLY A 164 -5.65 -11.30 2.71
N VAL A 165 -4.51 -11.99 2.82
CA VAL A 165 -4.39 -13.40 2.43
C VAL A 165 -4.84 -14.30 3.58
N ILE A 166 -5.89 -15.10 3.33
CA ILE A 166 -6.42 -16.08 4.28
C ILE A 166 -5.47 -17.29 4.32
N THR A 167 -4.86 -17.53 5.48
CA THR A 167 -3.92 -18.62 5.71
C THR A 167 -4.33 -19.53 6.87
N GLY A 168 -5.41 -19.17 7.58
CA GLY A 168 -5.97 -19.96 8.66
C GLY A 168 -7.46 -19.68 8.85
N ALA A 169 -8.05 -20.26 9.89
CA ALA A 169 -9.46 -20.06 10.19
C ALA A 169 -9.75 -18.61 10.58
N VAL A 170 -10.70 -17.98 9.89
CA VAL A 170 -11.19 -16.64 10.12
C VAL A 170 -12.70 -16.60 9.97
N SER A 171 -13.40 -15.95 10.90
CA SER A 171 -14.85 -15.80 10.86
C SER A 171 -15.26 -14.57 10.03
N ASN A 172 -16.53 -14.56 9.59
CA ASN A 172 -17.09 -13.38 8.91
C ASN A 172 -17.06 -12.13 9.79
N GLU A 173 -17.28 -12.28 11.09
CA GLU A 173 -17.25 -11.16 12.03
C GLU A 173 -15.84 -10.57 12.16
N GLU A 174 -14.81 -11.40 12.21
CA GLU A 174 -13.41 -10.95 12.22
C GLU A 174 -13.03 -10.26 10.91
N MET A 175 -13.49 -10.77 9.76
CA MET A 175 -13.29 -10.11 8.47
C MET A 175 -13.98 -8.73 8.41
N GLN A 176 -15.19 -8.59 8.97
CA GLN A 176 -15.89 -7.31 9.05
C GLN A 176 -15.12 -6.32 9.93
N ARG A 177 -14.65 -6.72 11.11
CA ARG A 177 -13.81 -5.87 11.98
C ARG A 177 -12.49 -5.49 11.32
N ARG A 178 -11.93 -6.36 10.47
CA ARG A 178 -10.71 -6.10 9.69
C ARG A 178 -10.94 -5.12 8.51
N SER A 179 -12.19 -4.82 8.16
CA SER A 179 -12.60 -4.00 7.01
C SER A 179 -13.43 -2.77 7.39
N PRO A 180 -13.01 -1.93 8.36
CA PRO A 180 -13.84 -0.83 8.86
C PRO A 180 -14.00 0.32 7.85
N HIS A 181 -13.13 0.39 6.84
CA HIS A 181 -13.03 1.53 5.92
C HIS A 181 -13.50 1.21 4.49
N GLY A 182 -14.49 0.33 4.34
CA GLY A 182 -15.10 0.03 3.06
C GLY A 182 -14.68 -1.31 2.47
N PHE A 183 -14.61 -1.39 1.13
CA PHE A 183 -14.38 -2.66 0.45
C PHE A 183 -12.98 -3.23 0.73
N THR A 184 -12.96 -4.47 1.22
CA THR A 184 -11.75 -5.27 1.35
C THR A 184 -12.02 -6.68 0.80
N GLN A 185 -11.20 -7.11 -0.12
CA GLN A 185 -11.25 -8.46 -0.67
C GLN A 185 -10.19 -9.33 -0.02
N PHE A 186 -10.63 -10.26 0.80
CA PHE A 186 -9.77 -11.32 1.32
C PHE A 186 -9.68 -12.47 0.31
N VAL A 187 -8.48 -13.01 0.12
CA VAL A 187 -8.23 -14.08 -0.84
C VAL A 187 -7.50 -15.24 -0.18
N VAL A 188 -7.73 -16.45 -0.65
CA VAL A 188 -6.96 -17.61 -0.18
C VAL A 188 -5.55 -17.61 -0.77
N ALA A 189 -4.61 -18.27 -0.10
CA ALA A 189 -3.27 -18.50 -0.63
C ALA A 189 -3.34 -19.18 -2.01
N GLY A 190 -2.48 -18.76 -2.94
CA GLY A 190 -2.49 -19.22 -4.34
C GLY A 190 -3.36 -18.36 -5.28
N TRP A 191 -4.26 -17.52 -4.75
CA TRP A 191 -5.14 -16.70 -5.60
C TRP A 191 -4.37 -15.63 -6.38
N ASN A 192 -3.52 -14.88 -5.69
CA ASN A 192 -2.72 -13.81 -6.31
C ASN A 192 -1.70 -14.39 -7.29
N GLU A 193 -1.11 -15.54 -6.97
CA GLU A 193 -0.19 -16.28 -7.82
C GLU A 193 -0.86 -16.67 -9.16
N GLY A 194 -2.06 -17.23 -9.09
CA GLY A 194 -2.84 -17.56 -10.28
C GLY A 194 -3.26 -16.35 -11.11
N LEU A 195 -3.48 -15.18 -10.48
CA LEU A 195 -3.75 -13.93 -11.19
C LEU A 195 -2.50 -13.40 -11.90
N LEU A 196 -1.32 -13.45 -11.25
CA LEU A 196 -0.06 -13.06 -11.85
C LEU A 196 0.26 -13.90 -13.08
N GLU A 197 0.10 -15.23 -12.98
CA GLU A 197 0.33 -16.15 -14.10
C GLU A 197 -0.59 -15.84 -15.28
N ARG A 198 -1.89 -15.67 -15.04
CA ARG A 198 -2.89 -15.32 -16.08
C ARG A 198 -2.62 -13.96 -16.72
N ALA A 199 -2.03 -13.02 -15.96
CA ALA A 199 -1.62 -11.72 -16.49
C ALA A 199 -0.29 -11.77 -17.25
N GLY A 200 0.36 -12.95 -17.36
CA GLY A 200 1.62 -13.14 -18.08
C GLY A 200 2.85 -12.71 -17.30
N PHE A 201 2.78 -12.65 -15.97
CA PHE A 201 3.95 -12.47 -15.13
C PHE A 201 4.62 -13.79 -14.80
N ARG A 202 5.93 -13.74 -14.61
CA ARG A 202 6.74 -14.81 -14.01
C ARG A 202 6.98 -14.50 -12.55
N LEU A 203 6.44 -15.30 -11.65
CA LEU A 203 6.68 -15.15 -10.22
C LEU A 203 8.14 -15.46 -9.88
N LEU A 204 8.80 -14.56 -9.14
CA LEU A 204 10.21 -14.68 -8.74
C LEU A 204 10.36 -15.03 -7.26
N GLU A 205 9.58 -14.37 -6.39
CA GLU A 205 9.71 -14.50 -4.93
C GLU A 205 8.34 -14.35 -4.27
N ILE A 206 8.11 -15.13 -3.23
CA ILE A 206 6.99 -14.96 -2.28
C ILE A 206 7.60 -14.90 -0.88
N GLU A 207 7.26 -13.88 -0.10
CA GLU A 207 7.75 -13.69 1.26
C GLU A 207 6.60 -13.46 2.24
N ASP A 208 6.55 -14.25 3.32
CA ASP A 208 5.61 -14.02 4.41
C ASP A 208 6.10 -12.87 5.30
N ARG A 209 5.37 -11.74 5.27
CA ARG A 209 5.63 -10.52 6.05
C ARG A 209 4.63 -10.31 7.18
N THR A 210 3.94 -11.35 7.61
CA THR A 210 2.91 -11.28 8.66
C THR A 210 3.47 -10.76 9.98
N ALA A 211 4.73 -11.11 10.31
CA ALA A 211 5.40 -10.60 11.51
C ALA A 211 5.53 -9.06 11.52
N SER A 212 5.72 -8.43 10.35
CA SER A 212 5.78 -6.96 10.26
C SER A 212 4.43 -6.31 10.56
N VAL A 213 3.32 -6.94 10.14
CA VAL A 213 1.96 -6.46 10.47
C VAL A 213 1.74 -6.48 11.98
N SER A 214 2.02 -7.61 12.64
CA SER A 214 1.85 -7.73 14.09
C SER A 214 2.67 -6.68 14.85
N ARG A 215 3.95 -6.52 14.48
CA ARG A 215 4.85 -5.52 15.08
C ARG A 215 4.33 -4.09 14.87
N ASN A 216 4.02 -3.73 13.64
CA ASN A 216 3.63 -2.35 13.30
C ASN A 216 2.22 -2.02 13.82
N ALA A 217 1.29 -2.99 13.85
CA ALA A 217 -0.01 -2.81 14.48
C ALA A 217 0.10 -2.63 16.00
N SER A 218 0.98 -3.40 16.67
CA SER A 218 1.25 -3.22 18.10
C SER A 218 1.88 -1.86 18.39
N GLY A 219 2.83 -1.41 17.57
CA GLY A 219 3.41 -0.07 17.66
C GLY A 219 2.35 1.03 17.50
N ARG A 220 1.48 0.91 16.49
CA ARG A 220 0.36 1.84 16.30
C ARG A 220 -0.62 1.85 17.48
N LEU A 221 -0.96 0.68 18.03
CA LEU A 221 -1.83 0.55 19.19
C LEU A 221 -1.22 1.25 20.40
N ALA A 222 0.07 1.04 20.67
CA ALA A 222 0.78 1.70 21.76
C ALA A 222 0.84 3.22 21.58
N ALA A 223 1.14 3.69 20.36
CA ALA A 223 1.21 5.12 20.05
C ALA A 223 -0.15 5.81 20.23
N ILE A 224 -1.26 5.24 19.70
CA ILE A 224 -2.60 5.84 19.90
C ILE A 224 -3.01 5.83 21.37
N ALA A 225 -2.67 4.80 22.13
CA ALA A 225 -2.97 4.73 23.57
C ALA A 225 -2.23 5.82 24.37
N ALA A 226 -0.95 6.06 24.05
CA ALA A 226 -0.15 7.11 24.68
C ALA A 226 -0.68 8.53 24.41
N HIS A 227 -1.33 8.73 23.24
CA HIS A 227 -1.87 10.05 22.82
C HIS A 227 -3.39 10.09 22.79
N ARG A 228 -4.07 9.24 23.59
CA ARG A 228 -5.53 9.09 23.61
C ARG A 228 -6.27 10.44 23.69
N SER A 229 -5.94 11.27 24.67
CA SER A 229 -6.64 12.55 24.89
C SER A 229 -6.53 13.50 23.70
N GLU A 230 -5.37 13.58 23.05
CA GLU A 230 -5.18 14.40 21.84
C GLU A 230 -6.01 13.86 20.66
N LEU A 231 -6.02 12.52 20.49
CA LEU A 231 -6.79 11.86 19.43
C LEU A 231 -8.31 12.01 19.63
N GLU A 232 -8.80 11.86 20.86
CA GLU A 232 -10.22 12.05 21.17
C GLU A 232 -10.68 13.50 20.93
N GLN A 233 -9.81 14.49 21.15
CA GLN A 233 -10.11 15.88 20.84
C GLN A 233 -10.21 16.14 19.33
N VAL A 234 -9.40 15.46 18.52
CA VAL A 234 -9.37 15.63 17.05
C VAL A 234 -10.46 14.82 16.35
N SER A 235 -10.64 13.57 16.75
CA SER A 235 -11.48 12.60 16.01
C SER A 235 -12.69 12.10 16.79
N GLY A 236 -12.76 12.40 18.09
CA GLY A 236 -13.80 11.90 18.99
C GLY A 236 -13.51 10.52 19.57
N ALA A 237 -14.10 10.24 20.75
CA ALA A 237 -13.89 8.97 21.47
C ALA A 237 -14.33 7.73 20.67
N ALA A 238 -15.44 7.83 19.92
CA ALA A 238 -15.93 6.71 19.11
C ALA A 238 -14.94 6.31 17.99
N ALA A 239 -14.30 7.28 17.32
CA ALA A 239 -13.30 7.01 16.29
C ALA A 239 -12.03 6.40 16.90
N PHE A 240 -11.62 6.87 18.08
CA PHE A 240 -10.49 6.26 18.83
C PHE A 240 -10.77 4.79 19.15
N GLU A 241 -11.94 4.46 19.73
CA GLU A 241 -12.28 3.08 20.07
C GLU A 241 -12.37 2.17 18.83
N SER A 242 -12.96 2.65 17.74
CA SER A 242 -13.00 1.92 16.48
C SER A 242 -11.59 1.61 15.94
N GLN A 243 -10.68 2.58 16.01
CA GLN A 243 -9.29 2.37 15.60
C GLN A 243 -8.56 1.39 16.50
N ARG A 244 -8.78 1.46 17.82
CA ARG A 244 -8.22 0.53 18.80
C ARG A 244 -8.67 -0.91 18.50
N GLU A 245 -9.98 -1.13 18.37
CA GLU A 245 -10.57 -2.44 18.06
C GLU A 245 -10.05 -3.02 16.73
N TYR A 246 -9.92 -2.17 15.71
CA TYR A 246 -9.32 -2.56 14.43
C TYR A 246 -7.88 -3.07 14.61
N LEU A 247 -7.04 -2.32 15.34
CA LEU A 247 -5.63 -2.70 15.55
C LEU A 247 -5.50 -3.98 16.39
N GLU A 248 -6.32 -4.14 17.42
CA GLU A 248 -6.37 -5.38 18.22
C GLU A 248 -6.77 -6.60 17.36
N THR A 249 -7.78 -6.41 16.48
CA THR A 249 -8.19 -7.44 15.52
C THR A 249 -7.07 -7.80 14.56
N VAL A 250 -6.37 -6.81 14.02
CA VAL A 250 -5.22 -7.02 13.12
C VAL A 250 -4.12 -7.83 13.82
N ILE A 251 -3.75 -7.45 15.06
CA ILE A 251 -2.72 -8.13 15.85
C ILE A 251 -3.10 -9.60 16.09
N GLU A 252 -4.34 -9.85 16.50
CA GLU A 252 -4.81 -11.20 16.82
C GLU A 252 -4.87 -12.09 15.56
N LEU A 253 -5.40 -11.58 14.46
CA LEU A 253 -5.45 -12.33 13.20
C LEU A 253 -4.06 -12.65 12.64
N ALA A 254 -3.13 -11.70 12.74
CA ALA A 254 -1.73 -11.92 12.34
C ALA A 254 -1.03 -12.94 13.26
N ARG A 255 -1.22 -12.83 14.59
CA ARG A 255 -0.61 -13.74 15.57
C ARG A 255 -1.06 -15.19 15.37
N ARG A 256 -2.36 -15.42 15.07
CA ARG A 256 -2.92 -16.75 14.80
C ARG A 256 -2.62 -17.22 13.37
N ARG A 257 -2.02 -16.39 12.52
CA ARG A 257 -1.89 -16.64 11.08
C ARG A 257 -3.24 -16.96 10.41
N ALA A 258 -4.31 -16.32 10.85
CA ALA A 258 -5.62 -16.39 10.22
C ALA A 258 -5.64 -15.54 8.95
N LEU A 259 -5.05 -14.34 9.02
CA LEU A 259 -4.72 -13.49 7.88
C LEU A 259 -3.21 -13.24 7.86
N SER A 260 -2.62 -13.39 6.70
CA SER A 260 -1.19 -13.12 6.47
C SER A 260 -1.01 -11.93 5.53
N ARG A 261 0.12 -11.26 5.68
CA ARG A 261 0.63 -10.28 4.72
C ARG A 261 1.73 -10.93 3.91
N ILE A 262 1.48 -11.06 2.62
CA ILE A 262 2.40 -11.71 1.69
C ILE A 262 2.94 -10.68 0.71
N MET A 263 4.25 -10.70 0.50
CA MET A 263 4.91 -9.98 -0.59
C MET A 263 5.09 -10.92 -1.78
N TYR A 264 4.79 -10.40 -2.94
CA TYR A 264 5.00 -11.04 -4.23
C TYR A 264 5.94 -10.20 -5.08
N LEU A 265 7.00 -10.81 -5.60
CA LEU A 265 7.86 -10.22 -6.60
C LEU A 265 7.71 -11.01 -7.90
N ALA A 266 7.29 -10.33 -8.94
CA ALA A 266 7.08 -10.92 -10.26
C ALA A 266 7.81 -10.11 -11.34
N GLU A 267 8.08 -10.74 -12.47
CA GLU A 267 8.72 -10.13 -13.65
C GLU A 267 7.75 -10.16 -14.83
N ALA A 268 7.73 -9.07 -15.58
CA ALA A 268 7.11 -9.00 -16.90
C ALA A 268 8.07 -9.57 -17.95
N PRO A 269 8.02 -10.86 -18.31
CA PRO A 269 8.99 -11.44 -19.21
C PRO A 269 8.98 -10.73 -20.56
N ALA A 270 10.13 -10.72 -21.25
CA ALA A 270 10.20 -10.34 -22.65
C ALA A 270 9.23 -11.25 -23.43
N GLY A 271 8.30 -10.66 -24.18
CA GLY A 271 7.25 -11.41 -24.85
C GLY A 271 7.80 -12.57 -25.66
N GLY A 272 7.40 -13.79 -25.27
CA GLY A 272 7.25 -14.83 -26.24
C GLY A 272 6.03 -14.45 -27.07
N ALA A 273 6.18 -14.28 -28.35
CA ALA A 273 5.06 -14.18 -29.26
C ALA A 273 4.13 -15.38 -28.99
N ALA A 274 2.86 -15.09 -28.61
CA ALA A 274 1.81 -16.10 -28.60
C ALA A 274 1.42 -16.42 -30.02
#